data_f40046ea132b1e04eeb93181c2031748
#
_entry.id   f40046ea132b1e04eeb93181c2031748
#
_cell.length_a   1.000
_cell.length_b   1.000
_cell.length_c   1.000
_cell.angle_alpha   90.00
_cell.angle_beta   90.00
_cell.angle_gamma   90.00
#
_symmetry.space_group_name_H-M   'P 1'
#
loop_
_entity.id
_entity.type
_entity.pdbx_description
1 polymer ?
#
loop_
_entity_poly.entity_id
_entity_poly.type
_entity_poly.pdbx_seq_one_letter_code
_entity_poly.pdbx_strand_id
1 'polypeptide(L)'
;RALIINSRDGMDEASIYSQTDVLEIKNNSIDSYSINPKDFGIRGNSIEEIKTNSERSSLDIIYTVINNIDSDARKISLLNAALLVMLFKEISLRDALSECNDALENYLVRDKFNQYIDFTNQVSKDVK
;
A
#
# COMPACT_ATOMS: atom_id res chain seq x y z
N ARG A 1 -16.05 11.19 0.09
CA ARG A 1 -15.85 9.81 -0.36
C ARG A 1 -14.97 9.06 0.64
N ALA A 2 -15.32 7.82 0.98
CA ALA A 2 -14.54 6.98 1.89
C ALA A 2 -14.66 5.52 1.46
N LEU A 3 -13.65 4.72 1.82
CA LEU A 3 -13.68 3.26 1.76
C LEU A 3 -13.56 2.72 3.18
N ILE A 4 -14.44 1.80 3.53
CA ILE A 4 -14.30 0.94 4.72
C ILE A 4 -13.97 -0.43 4.18
N ILE A 5 -12.85 -0.98 4.60
CA ILE A 5 -12.35 -2.25 4.10
C ILE A 5 -12.23 -3.28 5.23
N ASN A 6 -12.48 -4.54 4.91
CA ASN A 6 -12.31 -5.66 5.82
C ASN A 6 -11.77 -6.85 5.06
N SER A 7 -10.56 -7.24 5.36
CA SER A 7 -9.95 -8.41 4.74
C SER A 7 -10.43 -9.70 5.38
N ARG A 8 -10.80 -10.70 4.56
CA ARG A 8 -11.41 -11.96 5.08
C ARG A 8 -10.42 -12.86 5.80
N ASP A 9 -9.13 -12.58 5.73
CA ASP A 9 -8.07 -13.25 6.51
C ASP A 9 -7.70 -12.52 7.80
N GLY A 10 -8.40 -11.41 8.11
CA GLY A 10 -8.23 -10.66 9.34
C GLY A 10 -7.11 -9.61 9.31
N MET A 11 -6.55 -9.29 8.14
CA MET A 11 -5.62 -8.16 8.01
C MET A 11 -6.35 -6.83 8.14
N ASP A 12 -5.71 -5.85 8.76
CA ASP A 12 -6.26 -4.49 8.96
C ASP A 12 -6.30 -3.68 7.65
N GLU A 13 -5.52 -4.08 6.64
CA GLU A 13 -5.47 -3.52 5.30
C GLU A 13 -6.01 -4.50 4.25
N ALA A 14 -6.08 -4.06 2.98
CA ALA A 14 -6.43 -4.94 1.88
C ALA A 14 -5.35 -6.02 1.68
N SER A 15 -5.76 -7.28 1.77
CA SER A 15 -4.87 -8.43 1.67
C SER A 15 -4.56 -8.82 0.22
N ILE A 16 -3.36 -9.36 0.02
CA ILE A 16 -2.95 -10.04 -1.22
C ILE A 16 -3.16 -11.55 -1.17
N TYR A 17 -3.54 -12.09 0.00
CA TYR A 17 -3.75 -13.52 0.24
C TYR A 17 -5.23 -13.91 0.20
N SER A 18 -6.12 -12.96 0.45
CA SER A 18 -7.57 -13.17 0.55
C SER A 18 -8.35 -12.05 -0.13
N GLN A 19 -9.66 -12.23 -0.25
CA GLN A 19 -10.57 -11.17 -0.67
C GLN A 19 -10.71 -10.12 0.42
N THR A 20 -10.90 -8.87 0.01
CA THR A 20 -11.22 -7.74 0.87
C THR A 20 -12.62 -7.24 0.55
N ASP A 21 -13.50 -7.23 1.52
CA ASP A 21 -14.82 -6.64 1.41
C ASP A 21 -14.72 -5.12 1.58
N VAL A 22 -15.43 -4.38 0.73
CA VAL A 22 -15.38 -2.93 0.66
C VAL A 22 -16.77 -2.35 0.77
N LEU A 23 -16.94 -1.36 1.64
CA LEU A 23 -18.06 -0.43 1.63
C LEU A 23 -17.54 0.92 1.13
N GLU A 24 -18.00 1.34 -0.03
CA GLU A 24 -17.67 2.65 -0.59
C GLU A 24 -18.79 3.64 -0.31
N ILE A 25 -18.43 4.75 0.33
CA ILE A 25 -19.34 5.86 0.62
C ILE A 25 -19.04 6.98 -0.37
N LYS A 26 -20.02 7.31 -1.22
CA LYS A 26 -19.90 8.38 -2.22
C LYS A 26 -21.26 9.05 -2.42
N ASN A 27 -21.31 10.38 -2.39
CA ASN A 27 -22.52 11.17 -2.69
C ASN A 27 -23.77 10.70 -1.93
N ASN A 28 -23.67 10.43 -0.63
CA ASN A 28 -24.73 9.90 0.23
C ASN A 28 -25.24 8.49 -0.16
N SER A 29 -24.55 7.77 -1.04
CA SER A 29 -24.79 6.36 -1.31
C SER A 29 -23.72 5.47 -0.63
N ILE A 30 -24.07 4.23 -0.39
CA ILE A 30 -23.17 3.19 0.11
C ILE A 30 -23.26 2.03 -0.87
N ASP A 31 -22.13 1.74 -1.52
CA ASP A 31 -21.99 0.60 -2.39
C ASP A 31 -21.13 -0.47 -1.71
N SER A 32 -21.51 -1.74 -1.87
CA SER A 32 -20.79 -2.88 -1.30
C SER A 32 -20.27 -3.77 -2.41
N TYR A 33 -18.97 -4.07 -2.36
CA TYR A 33 -18.32 -5.00 -3.28
C TYR A 33 -17.12 -5.68 -2.64
N SER A 34 -16.52 -6.66 -3.33
CA SER A 34 -15.29 -7.31 -2.87
C SER A 34 -14.17 -7.13 -3.90
N ILE A 35 -12.95 -6.96 -3.42
CA ILE A 35 -11.73 -6.95 -4.22
C ILE A 35 -11.04 -8.30 -4.05
N ASN A 36 -10.82 -8.99 -5.17
CA ASN A 36 -9.96 -10.17 -5.22
C ASN A 36 -8.61 -9.77 -5.84
N PRO A 37 -7.49 -9.84 -5.12
CA PRO A 37 -6.18 -9.44 -5.66
C PRO A 37 -5.79 -10.21 -6.93
N LYS A 38 -6.26 -11.44 -7.08
CA LYS A 38 -5.99 -12.28 -8.27
C LYS A 38 -6.56 -11.69 -9.56
N ASP A 39 -7.65 -10.91 -9.50
CA ASP A 39 -8.25 -10.26 -10.67
C ASP A 39 -7.37 -9.13 -11.24
N PHE A 40 -6.39 -8.71 -10.45
CA PHE A 40 -5.38 -7.72 -10.79
C PHE A 40 -3.98 -8.32 -10.98
N GLY A 41 -3.88 -9.66 -11.04
CA GLY A 41 -2.60 -10.35 -11.19
C GLY A 41 -1.73 -10.38 -9.93
N ILE A 42 -2.27 -9.95 -8.78
CA ILE A 42 -1.55 -9.91 -7.51
C ILE A 42 -1.74 -11.24 -6.78
N ARG A 43 -0.63 -11.87 -6.39
CA ARG A 43 -0.62 -13.11 -5.62
C ARG A 43 0.45 -13.02 -4.54
N GLY A 44 0.06 -13.26 -3.30
CA GLY A 44 0.98 -13.45 -2.18
C GLY A 44 1.49 -14.88 -2.11
N ASN A 45 2.69 -15.04 -1.56
CA ASN A 45 3.28 -16.35 -1.28
C ASN A 45 2.93 -16.81 0.14
N SER A 46 3.31 -16.04 1.16
CA SER A 46 3.05 -16.37 2.55
C SER A 46 2.97 -15.11 3.42
N ILE A 47 1.99 -15.05 4.31
CA ILE A 47 1.86 -13.98 5.30
C ILE A 47 3.10 -13.88 6.21
N GLU A 48 3.86 -14.97 6.37
CA GLU A 48 5.09 -14.97 7.17
C GLU A 48 6.18 -14.06 6.57
N GLU A 49 6.16 -13.80 5.26
CA GLU A 49 7.13 -12.92 4.59
C GLU A 49 6.97 -11.43 4.97
N ILE A 50 5.81 -11.05 5.48
CA ILE A 50 5.53 -9.66 5.90
C ILE A 50 5.53 -9.47 7.41
N LYS A 51 5.63 -10.55 8.19
CA LYS A 51 5.72 -10.46 9.64
C LYS A 51 7.10 -9.97 10.08
N THR A 52 7.10 -9.05 11.03
CA THR A 52 8.31 -8.52 11.64
C THR A 52 8.27 -8.71 13.15
N ASN A 53 9.44 -8.89 13.75
CA ASN A 53 9.60 -9.05 15.19
C ASN A 53 10.59 -8.05 15.80
N SER A 54 11.11 -7.12 14.99
CA SER A 54 12.05 -6.09 15.42
C SER A 54 11.99 -4.86 14.52
N GLU A 55 12.45 -3.72 15.03
CA GLU A 55 12.59 -2.48 14.25
C GLU A 55 13.49 -2.69 13.03
N ARG A 56 14.56 -3.46 13.17
CA ARG A 56 15.50 -3.73 12.08
C ARG A 56 14.82 -4.50 10.95
N SER A 57 14.09 -5.56 11.26
CA SER A 57 13.36 -6.33 10.24
C SER A 57 12.26 -5.49 9.57
N SER A 58 11.61 -4.57 10.30
CA SER A 58 10.66 -3.61 9.72
C SER A 58 11.34 -2.67 8.73
N LEU A 59 12.52 -2.13 9.07
CA LEU A 59 13.29 -1.29 8.15
C LEU A 59 13.73 -2.04 6.90
N ASP A 60 14.19 -3.28 7.05
CA ASP A 60 14.59 -4.12 5.90
C ASP A 60 13.40 -4.33 4.93
N ILE A 61 12.20 -4.55 5.45
CA ILE A 61 10.97 -4.63 4.64
C ILE A 61 10.66 -3.29 3.94
N ILE A 62 10.74 -2.16 4.65
CA ILE A 62 10.54 -0.84 4.05
C ILE A 62 11.52 -0.63 2.89
N TYR A 63 12.81 -0.93 3.08
CA TYR A 63 13.82 -0.81 2.03
C TYR A 63 13.55 -1.75 0.85
N THR A 64 13.00 -2.93 1.08
CA THR A 64 12.57 -3.85 0.03
C THR A 64 11.48 -3.19 -0.85
N VAL A 65 10.48 -2.56 -0.23
CA VAL A 65 9.39 -1.88 -0.95
C VAL A 65 9.89 -0.68 -1.75
N ILE A 66 10.61 0.25 -1.10
CA ILE A 66 11.02 1.51 -1.75
C ILE A 66 12.10 1.33 -2.83
N ASN A 67 12.85 0.23 -2.79
CA ASN A 67 13.80 -0.16 -3.83
C ASN A 67 13.18 -1.05 -4.92
N ASN A 68 11.85 -1.18 -4.93
CA ASN A 68 11.10 -1.92 -5.95
C ASN A 68 11.51 -3.41 -6.08
N ILE A 69 11.90 -4.04 -4.95
CA ILE A 69 12.26 -5.47 -4.93
C ILE A 69 10.97 -6.28 -4.88
N ASP A 70 10.81 -7.27 -5.79
CA ASP A 70 9.63 -8.15 -5.81
C ASP A 70 9.52 -8.93 -4.50
N SER A 71 8.42 -8.71 -3.81
CA SER A 71 8.12 -9.29 -2.49
C SER A 71 6.64 -9.15 -2.16
N ASP A 72 6.15 -9.91 -1.21
CA ASP A 72 4.78 -9.77 -0.73
C ASP A 72 4.56 -8.41 -0.04
N ALA A 73 5.56 -7.87 0.64
CA ALA A 73 5.52 -6.53 1.23
C ALA A 73 5.34 -5.44 0.14
N ARG A 74 6.01 -5.55 -1.00
CA ARG A 74 5.83 -4.65 -2.13
C ARG A 74 4.41 -4.75 -2.70
N LYS A 75 3.91 -5.96 -2.89
CA LYS A 75 2.59 -6.22 -3.48
C LYS A 75 1.46 -5.68 -2.60
N ILE A 76 1.54 -5.90 -1.28
CA ILE A 76 0.52 -5.40 -0.35
C ILE A 76 0.55 -3.88 -0.24
N SER A 77 1.74 -3.28 -0.20
CA SER A 77 1.91 -1.83 -0.20
C SER A 77 1.36 -1.20 -1.48
N LEU A 78 1.62 -1.82 -2.64
CA LEU A 78 1.11 -1.39 -3.93
C LEU A 78 -0.43 -1.41 -3.96
N LEU A 79 -1.06 -2.51 -3.52
CA LEU A 79 -2.52 -2.64 -3.51
C LEU A 79 -3.17 -1.58 -2.61
N ASN A 80 -2.65 -1.39 -1.41
CA ASN A 80 -3.22 -0.43 -0.46
C ASN A 80 -2.98 1.03 -0.89
N ALA A 81 -1.81 1.35 -1.45
CA ALA A 81 -1.55 2.66 -2.05
C ALA A 81 -2.50 2.94 -3.24
N ALA A 82 -2.75 1.95 -4.08
CA ALA A 82 -3.66 2.08 -5.21
C ALA A 82 -5.11 2.34 -4.78
N LEU A 83 -5.57 1.76 -3.67
CA LEU A 83 -6.88 2.08 -3.11
C LEU A 83 -6.99 3.56 -2.70
N LEU A 84 -5.93 4.13 -2.13
CA LEU A 84 -5.89 5.56 -1.80
C LEU A 84 -5.87 6.44 -3.06
N VAL A 85 -5.07 6.08 -4.07
CA VAL A 85 -5.00 6.81 -5.35
C VAL A 85 -6.33 6.74 -6.10
N MET A 86 -6.96 5.56 -6.16
CA MET A 86 -8.31 5.36 -6.71
C MET A 86 -9.33 6.28 -6.03
N LEU A 87 -9.30 6.35 -4.70
CA LEU A 87 -10.19 7.18 -3.91
C LEU A 87 -9.98 8.67 -4.18
N PHE A 88 -8.72 9.11 -4.22
CA PHE A 88 -8.34 10.52 -4.35
C PHE A 88 -8.53 11.06 -5.77
N LYS A 89 -8.13 10.27 -6.79
CA LYS A 89 -8.20 10.68 -8.21
C LYS A 89 -9.50 10.30 -8.90
N GLU A 90 -10.35 9.51 -8.26
CA GLU A 90 -11.61 8.98 -8.83
C GLU A 90 -11.41 8.15 -10.11
N ILE A 91 -10.32 7.43 -10.21
CA ILE A 91 -9.98 6.51 -11.30
C ILE A 91 -10.27 5.05 -10.93
N SER A 92 -10.15 4.13 -11.89
CA SER A 92 -10.29 2.70 -11.61
C SER A 92 -9.16 2.17 -10.74
N LEU A 93 -9.39 1.06 -10.00
CA LEU A 93 -8.32 0.41 -9.24
C LEU A 93 -7.19 -0.08 -10.15
N ARG A 94 -7.50 -0.50 -11.37
CA ARG A 94 -6.50 -0.94 -12.36
C ARG A 94 -5.58 0.20 -12.77
N ASP A 95 -6.14 1.38 -13.06
CA ASP A 95 -5.35 2.56 -13.42
C ASP A 95 -4.52 3.04 -12.23
N ALA A 96 -5.10 3.04 -11.03
CA ALA A 96 -4.40 3.39 -9.81
C ALA A 96 -3.23 2.44 -9.51
N LEU A 97 -3.40 1.13 -9.73
CA LEU A 97 -2.32 0.14 -9.61
C LEU A 97 -1.19 0.42 -10.60
N SER A 98 -1.53 0.76 -11.85
CA SER A 98 -0.53 1.14 -12.85
C SER A 98 0.27 2.35 -12.41
N GLU A 99 -0.40 3.44 -12.00
CA GLU A 99 0.27 4.66 -11.53
C GLU A 99 1.19 4.41 -10.31
N CYS A 100 0.72 3.63 -9.34
CA CYS A 100 1.52 3.28 -8.17
C CYS A 100 2.72 2.41 -8.53
N ASN A 101 2.56 1.47 -9.47
CA ASN A 101 3.64 0.64 -9.96
C ASN A 101 4.70 1.48 -10.69
N ASP A 102 4.27 2.39 -11.56
CA ASP A 102 5.17 3.33 -12.26
C ASP A 102 5.97 4.19 -11.27
N ALA A 103 5.33 4.62 -10.17
CA ALA A 103 6.03 5.39 -9.13
C ALA A 103 7.12 4.57 -8.42
N LEU A 104 6.91 3.27 -8.21
CA LEU A 104 7.92 2.37 -7.66
C LEU A 104 9.04 2.09 -8.68
N GLU A 105 8.70 1.79 -9.93
CA GLU A 105 9.66 1.48 -11.00
C GLU A 105 10.59 2.66 -11.31
N ASN A 106 10.06 3.88 -11.25
CA ASN A 106 10.84 5.10 -11.46
C ASN A 106 11.49 5.64 -10.17
N TYR A 107 11.49 4.88 -9.09
CA TYR A 107 12.08 5.22 -7.79
C TYR A 107 11.55 6.52 -7.15
N LEU A 108 10.40 7.02 -7.55
CA LEU A 108 9.79 8.23 -7.00
C LEU A 108 9.45 8.07 -5.50
N VAL A 109 9.04 6.87 -5.11
CA VAL A 109 8.75 6.54 -3.70
C VAL A 109 10.02 6.60 -2.86
N ARG A 110 11.13 6.03 -3.34
CA ARG A 110 12.44 6.07 -2.67
C ARG A 110 12.94 7.51 -2.51
N ASP A 111 12.83 8.30 -3.56
CA ASP A 111 13.29 9.69 -3.53
C ASP A 111 12.47 10.52 -2.55
N LYS A 112 11.15 10.30 -2.49
CA LYS A 112 10.28 10.94 -1.51
C LYS A 112 10.59 10.49 -0.08
N PHE A 113 10.88 9.22 0.14
CA PHE A 113 11.29 8.70 1.44
C PHE A 113 12.59 9.35 1.92
N ASN A 114 13.59 9.46 1.06
CA ASN A 114 14.86 10.13 1.38
C ASN A 114 14.65 11.61 1.74
N GLN A 115 13.82 12.34 0.98
CA GLN A 115 13.45 13.72 1.28
C GLN A 115 12.78 13.84 2.66
N TYR A 116 11.92 12.88 3.01
CA TYR A 116 11.28 12.85 4.33
C TYR A 116 12.30 12.63 5.47
N ILE A 117 13.25 11.71 5.30
CA ILE A 117 14.33 11.47 6.26
C ILE A 117 15.18 12.73 6.44
N ASP A 118 15.59 13.38 5.35
CA ASP A 118 16.38 14.60 5.41
C ASP A 118 15.63 15.72 6.14
N PHE A 119 14.35 15.91 5.85
CA PHE A 119 13.51 16.89 6.51
C PHE A 119 13.39 16.63 8.01
N THR A 120 13.11 15.40 8.42
CA THR A 120 12.98 15.04 9.85
C THR A 120 14.29 15.21 10.61
N ASN A 121 15.43 14.95 9.97
CA ASN A 121 16.75 15.17 10.55
C ASN A 121 17.07 16.67 10.73
N GLN A 122 16.60 17.53 9.83
CA GLN A 122 16.74 18.99 9.95
C GLN A 122 15.92 19.52 11.14
N VAL A 123 14.62 19.17 11.17
CA VAL A 123 13.72 19.58 12.27
C VAL A 123 14.26 19.14 13.64
N SER A 124 14.82 17.94 13.76
CA SER A 124 15.39 17.44 15.01
C SER A 124 16.62 18.22 15.48
N LYS A 125 17.33 18.94 14.60
CA LYS A 125 18.46 19.80 14.96
C LYS A 125 18.01 21.19 15.43
N ASP A 126 16.88 21.67 14.91
CA ASP A 126 16.34 22.99 15.22
C ASP A 126 15.57 23.03 16.55
N VAL A 127 15.22 21.88 17.12
CA VAL A 127 14.48 21.74 18.40
C VAL A 127 15.43 21.55 19.60
N LYS A 128 16.75 21.53 19.40
CA LYS A 128 17.77 21.50 20.48
C LYS A 128 18.35 22.90 20.71
#